data_4c51d2e62194a39f515ccbe0c83509c0
#
_entry.id   4c51d2e62194a39f515ccbe0c83509c0
#
_cell.length_a   1.000
_cell.length_b   1.000
_cell.length_c   1.000
_cell.angle_alpha   90.00
_cell.angle_beta   90.00
_cell.angle_gamma   90.00
#
_symmetry.space_group_name_H-M   'P 1'
#
loop_
_entity.id
_entity.type
_entity.pdbx_description
1 polymer ?
#
loop_
_entity_poly.entity_id
_entity_poly.type
_entity_poly.pdbx_seq_one_letter_code
_entity_poly.pdbx_strand_id
1 'polypeptide(L)'
;MSLSVVYTRAAIGVKAPLISVEVHLSNGLPGLTLVGLPETTVKEARDRVRSAIINSGYTFPAKKITINLAPADLPKEGGRYDLPIAIALLAASEQLNTARLGSYEFIGELALTGALRGVPGAISGALEAIHAGRQIIVANENASEVSLIAEKGCLVAGHLQEVCAHLEGQLTLSEPEETGDILPESPDDLSDIIGQEQGKRALEITAAGGHNLLLIGPPGTGKTMLASRLNGLLPPLNNHEALESAAIFSLVSSASLQKQWRRRPFRSPHHSASLTAMVGGGSIPGPGEISLAHNGILFLDELPEFERRVLDALREPIESGEIHISRTRAKISYPAQFQLVAAMNPSPSGHYQGNHNRCTPEQTLRYLGKLSGPFLDRFDLSLEIPLPPPGLLSQTTIRGESTANVRERVIASQARQYARQHKLNARLDNAEIRQFCHLKAEDACWLEETLTRFGLSIRAWQRLLKVARTIADVEGEPEIERHHLQEALSYRAIDRLLLHLQKLLA
;
A
#
# COMPACT_ATOMS: atom_id res chain seq x y z
N MET A 1 6.70 -45.89 15.19
CA MET A 1 7.03 -44.88 14.18
C MET A 1 6.43 -43.56 14.65
N SER A 2 7.29 -42.61 14.93
CA SER A 2 6.79 -41.33 15.43
C SER A 2 6.77 -40.32 14.27
N LEU A 3 5.59 -39.96 13.83
CA LEU A 3 5.28 -38.91 12.86
C LEU A 3 4.50 -37.81 13.57
N SER A 4 4.88 -36.57 13.40
CA SER A 4 4.11 -35.40 13.84
C SER A 4 3.92 -34.40 12.70
N VAL A 5 2.81 -33.69 12.75
CA VAL A 5 2.49 -32.60 11.80
C VAL A 5 2.12 -31.35 12.59
N VAL A 6 2.77 -30.25 12.24
CA VAL A 6 2.55 -28.93 12.85
C VAL A 6 2.35 -27.91 11.73
N TYR A 7 1.56 -26.88 11.97
CA TYR A 7 1.21 -25.87 10.96
C TYR A 7 1.93 -24.54 11.18
N THR A 8 2.30 -23.90 10.10
CA THR A 8 2.87 -22.56 10.04
C THR A 8 2.49 -21.86 8.74
N ARG A 9 2.93 -20.62 8.56
CA ARG A 9 2.64 -19.83 7.35
C ARG A 9 3.94 -19.35 6.69
N ALA A 10 3.94 -19.34 5.36
CA ALA A 10 5.04 -18.75 4.60
C ALA A 10 4.87 -17.22 4.52
N ALA A 11 5.98 -16.47 4.48
CA ALA A 11 5.95 -15.02 4.25
C ALA A 11 5.99 -14.71 2.74
N ILE A 12 4.93 -15.05 2.02
CA ILE A 12 4.82 -14.86 0.57
C ILE A 12 3.62 -13.98 0.27
N GLY A 13 3.90 -12.71 -0.01
CA GLY A 13 2.83 -11.72 -0.18
C GLY A 13 1.99 -11.54 1.08
N VAL A 14 0.80 -10.97 0.91
CA VAL A 14 -0.14 -10.75 2.03
C VAL A 14 -0.99 -11.98 2.36
N LYS A 15 -1.01 -13.01 1.51
CA LYS A 15 -1.85 -14.20 1.67
C LYS A 15 -1.28 -15.27 2.60
N ALA A 16 -0.03 -15.17 2.99
CA ALA A 16 0.66 -16.06 3.92
C ALA A 16 0.24 -17.54 3.81
N PRO A 17 0.56 -18.26 2.72
CA PRO A 17 0.04 -19.61 2.48
C PRO A 17 0.48 -20.60 3.55
N LEU A 18 -0.40 -21.56 3.83
CA LEU A 18 -0.19 -22.60 4.84
C LEU A 18 0.99 -23.50 4.48
N ILE A 19 1.84 -23.78 5.47
CA ILE A 19 2.93 -24.75 5.41
C ILE A 19 2.70 -25.81 6.49
N SER A 20 2.71 -27.08 6.12
CA SER A 20 2.77 -28.19 7.08
C SER A 20 4.22 -28.59 7.31
N VAL A 21 4.60 -28.68 8.58
CA VAL A 21 5.90 -29.16 9.05
C VAL A 21 5.72 -30.58 9.53
N GLU A 22 6.20 -31.53 8.74
CA GLU A 22 6.08 -32.96 9.03
C GLU A 22 7.42 -33.48 9.51
N VAL A 23 7.46 -34.08 10.69
CA VAL A 23 8.69 -34.66 11.27
C VAL A 23 8.51 -36.16 11.46
N HIS A 24 9.42 -36.92 10.84
CA HIS A 24 9.49 -38.36 10.96
C HIS A 24 10.80 -38.80 11.65
N LEU A 25 10.67 -39.55 12.73
CA LEU A 25 11.80 -40.16 13.43
C LEU A 25 11.89 -41.65 13.09
N SER A 26 13.03 -42.08 12.58
CA SER A 26 13.32 -43.48 12.25
C SER A 26 14.60 -43.99 12.90
N ASN A 27 14.71 -45.28 13.04
CA ASN A 27 15.94 -45.93 13.53
C ASN A 27 17.03 -45.78 12.47
N GLY A 28 18.24 -45.50 12.90
CA GLY A 28 19.41 -45.35 12.04
C GLY A 28 20.48 -44.44 12.64
N LEU A 29 21.54 -44.15 11.87
CA LEU A 29 22.54 -43.21 12.28
C LEU A 29 21.92 -41.84 12.54
N PRO A 30 22.26 -41.19 13.67
CA PRO A 30 21.77 -39.85 13.96
C PRO A 30 22.08 -38.86 12.84
N GLY A 31 21.08 -38.20 12.34
CA GLY A 31 21.21 -37.21 11.28
C GLY A 31 19.91 -36.48 11.04
N LEU A 32 19.97 -35.25 10.53
CA LEU A 32 18.81 -34.41 10.20
C LEU A 32 18.84 -34.09 8.71
N THR A 33 17.75 -34.45 8.02
CA THR A 33 17.49 -34.13 6.62
C THR A 33 16.28 -33.23 6.51
N LEU A 34 16.44 -32.12 5.81
CA LEU A 34 15.35 -31.15 5.55
C LEU A 34 14.98 -31.21 4.07
N VAL A 35 13.70 -31.42 3.77
CA VAL A 35 13.16 -31.48 2.41
C VAL A 35 12.02 -30.45 2.24
N GLY A 36 11.61 -30.17 1.00
CA GLY A 36 10.53 -29.21 0.72
C GLY A 36 11.03 -27.83 0.26
N LEU A 37 12.15 -27.81 -0.50
CA LEU A 37 12.77 -26.58 -1.03
C LEU A 37 13.13 -25.52 0.03
N PRO A 38 13.78 -25.89 1.16
CA PRO A 38 14.23 -24.90 2.12
C PRO A 38 15.46 -24.14 1.56
N GLU A 39 15.47 -22.83 1.76
CA GLU A 39 16.65 -22.00 1.49
C GLU A 39 17.76 -22.25 2.51
N THR A 40 18.95 -21.67 2.26
CA THR A 40 20.12 -21.87 3.13
C THR A 40 19.85 -21.45 4.57
N THR A 41 19.14 -20.35 4.77
CA THR A 41 18.75 -19.84 6.10
C THR A 41 17.87 -20.82 6.89
N VAL A 42 17.00 -21.56 6.21
CA VAL A 42 16.17 -22.60 6.85
C VAL A 42 17.00 -23.86 7.13
N LYS A 43 18.03 -24.13 6.33
CA LYS A 43 18.98 -25.25 6.63
C LYS A 43 19.82 -24.97 7.86
N GLU A 44 20.14 -23.70 8.14
CA GLU A 44 20.83 -23.25 9.37
C GLU A 44 19.94 -23.39 10.62
N ALA A 45 18.61 -23.48 10.47
CA ALA A 45 17.68 -23.74 11.58
C ALA A 45 18.03 -25.00 12.39
N ARG A 46 18.70 -25.98 11.76
CA ARG A 46 19.11 -27.23 12.42
C ARG A 46 19.87 -26.96 13.72
N ASP A 47 20.91 -26.11 13.67
CA ASP A 47 21.78 -25.87 14.82
C ASP A 47 21.12 -24.96 15.84
N ARG A 48 20.31 -23.98 15.39
CA ARG A 48 19.51 -23.13 16.28
C ARG A 48 18.45 -23.94 17.04
N VAL A 49 17.65 -24.73 16.34
CA VAL A 49 16.59 -25.58 16.92
C VAL A 49 17.17 -26.59 17.89
N ARG A 50 18.28 -27.26 17.51
CA ARG A 50 18.94 -28.22 18.40
C ARG A 50 19.38 -27.57 19.70
N SER A 51 20.07 -26.44 19.63
CA SER A 51 20.55 -25.72 20.81
C SER A 51 19.38 -25.20 21.66
N ALA A 52 18.35 -24.65 21.03
CA ALA A 52 17.16 -24.15 21.71
C ALA A 52 16.42 -25.27 22.49
N ILE A 53 16.23 -26.43 21.88
CA ILE A 53 15.59 -27.59 22.52
C ILE A 53 16.40 -28.02 23.76
N ILE A 54 17.73 -28.19 23.63
CA ILE A 54 18.61 -28.64 24.74
C ILE A 54 18.60 -27.56 25.86
N ASN A 55 18.78 -26.29 25.51
CA ASN A 55 18.83 -25.21 26.49
C ASN A 55 17.46 -24.92 27.15
N SER A 56 16.37 -25.39 26.53
CA SER A 56 15.02 -25.36 27.12
C SER A 56 14.73 -26.57 28.03
N GLY A 57 15.72 -27.44 28.30
CA GLY A 57 15.56 -28.58 29.19
C GLY A 57 14.96 -29.85 28.55
N TYR A 58 14.84 -29.87 27.21
CA TYR A 58 14.35 -31.02 26.48
C TYR A 58 15.49 -31.83 25.84
N THR A 59 15.21 -33.06 25.48
CA THR A 59 16.18 -33.95 24.83
C THR A 59 16.08 -33.88 23.31
N PHE A 60 17.17 -33.57 22.62
CA PHE A 60 17.21 -33.63 21.16
C PHE A 60 17.32 -35.10 20.71
N PRO A 61 16.41 -35.61 19.83
CA PRO A 61 16.36 -37.02 19.47
C PRO A 61 17.65 -37.54 18.79
N ALA A 62 18.27 -38.57 19.33
CA ALA A 62 19.42 -39.25 18.74
C ALA A 62 18.99 -40.31 17.70
N LYS A 63 18.18 -39.94 16.73
CA LYS A 63 17.60 -40.77 15.67
C LYS A 63 17.86 -40.17 14.30
N LYS A 64 17.54 -40.91 13.23
CA LYS A 64 17.46 -40.33 11.89
C LYS A 64 16.18 -39.48 11.78
N ILE A 65 16.37 -38.19 11.60
CA ILE A 65 15.28 -37.18 11.55
C ILE A 65 15.10 -36.76 10.11
N THR A 66 13.84 -36.85 9.60
CA THR A 66 13.45 -36.27 8.32
C THR A 66 12.38 -35.23 8.58
N ILE A 67 12.63 -33.99 8.14
CA ILE A 67 11.69 -32.87 8.24
C ILE A 67 11.23 -32.51 6.83
N ASN A 68 9.94 -32.51 6.58
CA ASN A 68 9.35 -32.09 5.31
C ASN A 68 8.55 -30.80 5.52
N LEU A 69 8.84 -29.77 4.72
CA LEU A 69 8.09 -28.50 4.69
C LEU A 69 7.20 -28.51 3.44
N ALA A 70 5.95 -28.90 3.58
CA ALA A 70 5.01 -29.02 2.47
C ALA A 70 4.07 -27.78 2.36
N PRO A 71 3.68 -27.37 1.15
CA PRO A 71 4.03 -27.95 -0.15
C PRO A 71 5.47 -27.57 -0.62
N ALA A 72 6.04 -28.38 -1.49
CA ALA A 72 7.43 -28.21 -1.92
C ALA A 72 7.66 -27.07 -2.92
N ASP A 73 6.62 -26.62 -3.61
CA ASP A 73 6.64 -25.57 -4.64
C ASP A 73 6.72 -24.14 -4.08
N LEU A 74 6.46 -23.95 -2.79
CA LEU A 74 6.55 -22.65 -2.14
C LEU A 74 7.95 -22.41 -1.59
N PRO A 75 8.57 -21.23 -1.83
CA PRO A 75 9.84 -20.88 -1.23
C PRO A 75 9.71 -20.68 0.29
N LYS A 76 10.70 -21.14 1.06
CA LYS A 76 10.76 -21.03 2.51
C LYS A 76 12.06 -20.35 2.89
N GLU A 77 11.95 -19.16 3.48
CA GLU A 77 13.08 -18.34 3.93
C GLU A 77 12.95 -17.93 5.40
N GLY A 78 14.09 -17.63 6.01
CA GLY A 78 14.21 -17.05 7.33
C GLY A 78 14.01 -18.01 8.49
N GLY A 79 14.15 -17.48 9.69
CA GLY A 79 14.08 -18.23 10.94
C GLY A 79 12.66 -18.59 11.41
N ARG A 80 11.62 -18.10 10.70
CA ARG A 80 10.22 -18.27 11.10
C ARG A 80 9.77 -19.72 11.29
N TYR A 81 10.50 -20.67 10.70
CA TYR A 81 10.24 -22.10 10.77
C TYR A 81 10.86 -22.76 11.99
N ASP A 82 11.74 -22.08 12.75
CA ASP A 82 12.46 -22.66 13.88
C ASP A 82 11.49 -23.16 14.96
N LEU A 83 10.53 -22.31 15.36
CA LEU A 83 9.54 -22.70 16.37
C LEU A 83 8.66 -23.89 15.93
N PRO A 84 8.01 -23.90 14.76
CA PRO A 84 7.20 -25.04 14.35
C PRO A 84 8.03 -26.30 14.15
N ILE A 85 9.29 -26.21 13.71
CA ILE A 85 10.21 -27.37 13.61
C ILE A 85 10.51 -27.93 15.02
N ALA A 86 10.79 -27.05 16.01
CA ALA A 86 11.06 -27.48 17.38
C ALA A 86 9.86 -28.19 18.00
N ILE A 87 8.66 -27.62 17.87
CA ILE A 87 7.42 -28.21 18.36
C ILE A 87 7.15 -29.56 17.69
N ALA A 88 7.33 -29.65 16.36
CA ALA A 88 7.15 -30.92 15.64
C ALA A 88 8.16 -32.00 16.08
N LEU A 89 9.42 -31.63 16.35
CA LEU A 89 10.45 -32.54 16.87
C LEU A 89 10.09 -33.05 18.27
N LEU A 90 9.67 -32.17 19.18
CA LEU A 90 9.28 -32.53 20.54
C LEU A 90 8.05 -33.44 20.52
N ALA A 91 7.08 -33.17 19.68
CA ALA A 91 5.89 -33.99 19.48
C ALA A 91 6.24 -35.38 18.90
N ALA A 92 7.08 -35.45 17.85
CA ALA A 92 7.53 -36.71 17.26
C ALA A 92 8.36 -37.58 18.21
N SER A 93 9.07 -36.96 19.17
CA SER A 93 9.84 -37.66 20.21
C SER A 93 9.05 -37.94 21.49
N GLU A 94 7.72 -37.72 21.46
CA GLU A 94 6.81 -37.99 22.59
C GLU A 94 7.10 -37.19 23.86
N GLN A 95 7.82 -36.05 23.71
CA GLN A 95 8.11 -35.12 24.80
C GLN A 95 7.02 -34.03 24.93
N LEU A 96 6.08 -33.95 23.98
CA LEU A 96 4.98 -33.00 23.95
C LEU A 96 3.68 -33.73 23.52
N ASN A 97 2.57 -33.40 24.15
CA ASN A 97 1.27 -33.94 23.79
C ASN A 97 0.79 -33.43 22.42
N THR A 98 0.36 -34.34 21.56
CA THR A 98 -0.05 -34.05 20.18
C THR A 98 -1.51 -33.67 20.03
N ALA A 99 -2.35 -33.91 21.05
CA ALA A 99 -3.82 -33.84 20.96
C ALA A 99 -4.35 -32.46 20.51
N ARG A 100 -3.66 -31.40 20.86
CA ARG A 100 -4.07 -30.01 20.58
C ARG A 100 -3.33 -29.35 19.41
N LEU A 101 -2.30 -29.96 18.85
CA LEU A 101 -1.43 -29.35 17.84
C LEU A 101 -2.18 -28.90 16.58
N GLY A 102 -3.21 -29.62 16.17
CA GLY A 102 -4.04 -29.30 15.01
C GLY A 102 -4.85 -27.99 15.13
N SER A 103 -5.02 -27.49 16.36
CA SER A 103 -5.73 -26.23 16.64
C SER A 103 -4.82 -25.00 16.65
N TYR A 104 -3.51 -25.20 16.49
CA TYR A 104 -2.51 -24.12 16.54
C TYR A 104 -1.70 -24.01 15.27
N GLU A 105 -1.27 -22.80 14.98
CA GLU A 105 -0.19 -22.48 14.05
C GLU A 105 0.93 -21.79 14.83
N PHE A 106 2.17 -21.90 14.34
CA PHE A 106 3.35 -21.42 15.06
C PHE A 106 4.23 -20.61 14.11
N ILE A 107 4.63 -19.41 14.51
CA ILE A 107 5.57 -18.56 13.77
C ILE A 107 6.56 -17.95 14.75
N GLY A 108 7.88 -18.15 14.50
CA GLY A 108 8.92 -17.52 15.33
C GLY A 108 10.30 -18.10 15.06
N GLU A 109 11.31 -17.24 15.17
CA GLU A 109 12.71 -17.64 15.17
C GLU A 109 13.13 -18.02 16.58
N LEU A 110 14.01 -19.00 16.72
CA LEU A 110 14.58 -19.40 18.00
C LEU A 110 16.01 -18.90 18.16
N ALA A 111 16.28 -18.21 19.26
CA ALA A 111 17.63 -18.02 19.73
C ALA A 111 18.20 -19.34 20.29
N LEU A 112 19.51 -19.48 20.37
CA LEU A 112 20.16 -20.68 20.91
C LEU A 112 19.76 -20.98 22.34
N THR A 113 19.33 -19.98 23.11
CA THR A 113 18.81 -20.10 24.48
C THR A 113 17.41 -20.69 24.58
N GLY A 114 16.66 -20.74 23.46
CA GLY A 114 15.25 -21.07 23.43
C GLY A 114 14.32 -19.87 23.48
N ALA A 115 14.83 -18.63 23.57
CA ALA A 115 14.02 -17.43 23.47
C ALA A 115 13.44 -17.28 22.06
N LEU A 116 12.17 -16.83 21.96
CA LEU A 116 11.51 -16.52 20.70
C LEU A 116 11.90 -15.10 20.25
N ARG A 117 12.14 -14.98 18.95
CA ARG A 117 12.40 -13.72 18.24
C ARG A 117 11.32 -13.45 17.23
N GLY A 118 10.97 -12.17 17.06
CA GLY A 118 10.01 -11.71 16.07
C GLY A 118 10.47 -11.94 14.64
N VAL A 119 9.50 -12.12 13.76
CA VAL A 119 9.74 -12.32 12.32
C VAL A 119 8.87 -11.37 11.50
N PRO A 120 9.31 -10.94 10.31
CA PRO A 120 8.50 -10.11 9.41
C PRO A 120 7.22 -10.81 8.96
N GLY A 121 6.13 -10.05 8.76
CA GLY A 121 4.88 -10.57 8.18
C GLY A 121 4.09 -11.46 9.14
N ALA A 122 4.20 -11.26 10.45
CA ALA A 122 3.43 -12.01 11.44
C ALA A 122 1.93 -11.69 11.35
N ILE A 123 1.54 -10.45 11.03
CA ILE A 123 0.13 -10.04 10.90
C ILE A 123 -0.58 -10.82 9.78
N SER A 124 0.06 -10.99 8.61
CA SER A 124 -0.52 -11.77 7.51
C SER A 124 -0.72 -13.24 7.91
N GLY A 125 0.27 -13.82 8.59
CA GLY A 125 0.18 -15.19 9.11
C GLY A 125 -0.92 -15.35 10.14
N ALA A 126 -1.07 -14.37 11.03
CA ALA A 126 -2.07 -14.37 12.08
C ALA A 126 -3.50 -14.26 11.52
N LEU A 127 -3.75 -13.35 10.59
CA LEU A 127 -5.04 -13.20 9.91
C LEU A 127 -5.46 -14.50 9.23
N GLU A 128 -4.57 -15.12 8.48
CA GLU A 128 -4.87 -16.35 7.75
C GLU A 128 -5.04 -17.57 8.68
N ALA A 129 -4.35 -17.62 9.82
CA ALA A 129 -4.54 -18.66 10.81
C ALA A 129 -5.92 -18.56 11.48
N ILE A 130 -6.34 -17.35 11.85
CA ILE A 130 -7.65 -17.07 12.43
C ILE A 130 -8.77 -17.41 11.43
N HIS A 131 -8.63 -16.98 10.17
CA HIS A 131 -9.58 -17.33 9.10
C HIS A 131 -9.68 -18.84 8.87
N ALA A 132 -8.60 -19.59 9.11
CA ALA A 132 -8.59 -21.04 9.06
C ALA A 132 -9.17 -21.71 10.34
N GLY A 133 -9.65 -20.92 11.30
CA GLY A 133 -10.21 -21.41 12.57
C GLY A 133 -9.16 -21.94 13.54
N ARG A 134 -7.88 -21.53 13.42
CA ARG A 134 -6.79 -21.92 14.31
C ARG A 134 -6.28 -20.72 15.12
N GLN A 135 -5.77 -21.02 16.32
CA GLN A 135 -5.01 -20.05 17.09
C GLN A 135 -3.56 -19.99 16.57
N ILE A 136 -2.93 -18.83 16.65
CA ILE A 136 -1.54 -18.70 16.28
C ILE A 136 -0.68 -18.26 17.47
N ILE A 137 0.49 -18.87 17.62
CA ILE A 137 1.49 -18.50 18.62
C ILE A 137 2.66 -17.78 17.90
N VAL A 138 2.93 -16.56 18.34
CA VAL A 138 3.99 -15.70 17.80
C VAL A 138 4.92 -15.23 18.92
N ALA A 139 6.07 -14.67 18.57
CA ALA A 139 7.00 -14.09 19.54
C ALA A 139 6.42 -12.81 20.18
N ASN A 140 6.80 -12.52 21.43
CA ASN A 140 6.46 -11.28 22.13
C ASN A 140 6.87 -10.03 21.33
N GLU A 141 7.95 -10.09 20.56
CA GLU A 141 8.39 -8.98 19.69
C GLU A 141 7.37 -8.63 18.58
N ASN A 142 6.52 -9.59 18.19
CA ASN A 142 5.43 -9.36 17.24
C ASN A 142 4.10 -8.95 17.92
N ALA A 143 4.05 -8.88 19.26
CA ALA A 143 2.82 -8.56 20.00
C ALA A 143 2.17 -7.25 19.53
N SER A 144 2.98 -6.19 19.32
CA SER A 144 2.51 -4.88 18.86
C SER A 144 1.92 -4.91 17.45
N GLU A 145 2.35 -5.85 16.63
CA GLU A 145 1.87 -6.05 15.28
C GLU A 145 0.53 -6.81 15.27
N VAL A 146 0.47 -7.94 15.99
CA VAL A 146 -0.71 -8.78 16.01
C VAL A 146 -1.84 -8.25 16.91
N SER A 147 -1.53 -7.31 17.84
CA SER A 147 -2.55 -6.58 18.62
C SER A 147 -3.47 -5.70 17.78
N LEU A 148 -3.08 -5.38 16.54
CA LEU A 148 -3.92 -4.64 15.59
C LEU A 148 -5.09 -5.46 15.05
N ILE A 149 -5.04 -6.79 15.22
CA ILE A 149 -6.10 -7.70 14.82
C ILE A 149 -7.14 -7.74 15.94
N ALA A 150 -8.35 -7.25 15.66
CA ALA A 150 -9.45 -7.21 16.62
C ALA A 150 -10.00 -8.61 16.97
N GLU A 151 -9.76 -9.60 16.11
CA GLU A 151 -10.25 -10.96 16.28
C GLU A 151 -9.35 -11.72 17.26
N LYS A 152 -9.99 -12.52 18.15
CA LYS A 152 -9.26 -13.37 19.10
C LYS A 152 -8.61 -14.56 18.40
N GLY A 153 -7.47 -14.98 18.92
CA GLY A 153 -6.77 -16.16 18.42
C GLY A 153 -5.27 -15.99 18.24
N CYS A 154 -4.73 -14.79 18.53
CA CYS A 154 -3.29 -14.56 18.60
C CYS A 154 -2.81 -14.75 20.04
N LEU A 155 -1.79 -15.58 20.24
CA LEU A 155 -1.12 -15.78 21.52
C LEU A 155 0.34 -15.38 21.40
N VAL A 156 0.90 -14.81 22.44
CA VAL A 156 2.29 -14.36 22.46
C VAL A 156 3.12 -15.16 23.48
N ALA A 157 4.36 -15.45 23.10
CA ALA A 157 5.31 -16.17 23.95
C ALA A 157 6.71 -15.58 23.82
N GLY A 158 7.47 -15.60 24.91
CA GLY A 158 8.87 -15.16 24.96
C GLY A 158 9.87 -16.30 24.83
N HIS A 159 9.46 -17.55 25.10
CA HIS A 159 10.37 -18.67 25.18
C HIS A 159 9.70 -20.00 24.74
N LEU A 160 10.48 -20.93 24.17
CA LEU A 160 10.02 -22.26 23.78
C LEU A 160 9.34 -23.03 24.93
N GLN A 161 9.87 -22.90 26.15
CA GLN A 161 9.29 -23.53 27.35
C GLN A 161 7.84 -23.05 27.62
N GLU A 162 7.56 -21.76 27.44
CA GLU A 162 6.21 -21.20 27.62
C GLU A 162 5.22 -21.80 26.64
N VAL A 163 5.65 -21.95 25.36
CA VAL A 163 4.83 -22.59 24.32
C VAL A 163 4.54 -24.05 24.67
N CYS A 164 5.56 -24.79 25.09
CA CYS A 164 5.40 -26.19 25.50
C CYS A 164 4.49 -26.32 26.71
N ALA A 165 4.69 -25.49 27.76
CA ALA A 165 3.85 -25.47 28.96
C ALA A 165 2.39 -25.14 28.66
N HIS A 166 2.14 -24.25 27.68
CA HIS A 166 0.78 -23.93 27.21
C HIS A 166 0.12 -25.12 26.53
N LEU A 167 0.84 -25.79 25.63
CA LEU A 167 0.34 -26.98 24.92
C LEU A 167 0.04 -28.14 25.88
N GLU A 168 0.81 -28.29 26.95
CA GLU A 168 0.60 -29.27 28.02
C GLU A 168 -0.49 -28.85 29.02
N GLY A 169 -1.04 -27.63 28.91
CA GLY A 169 -2.08 -27.11 29.81
C GLY A 169 -1.55 -26.65 31.19
N GLN A 170 -0.24 -26.54 31.36
CA GLN A 170 0.41 -26.08 32.60
C GLN A 170 0.42 -24.55 32.72
N LEU A 171 0.41 -23.85 31.60
CA LEU A 171 0.39 -22.40 31.48
C LEU A 171 -0.66 -21.99 30.44
N THR A 172 -1.25 -20.81 30.60
CA THR A 172 -2.07 -20.18 29.55
C THR A 172 -1.30 -18.98 29.00
N LEU A 173 -0.97 -18.99 27.71
CA LEU A 173 -0.37 -17.83 27.04
C LEU A 173 -1.40 -16.70 26.97
N SER A 174 -0.91 -15.46 27.06
CA SER A 174 -1.75 -14.26 26.94
C SER A 174 -1.99 -13.88 25.47
N GLU A 175 -3.14 -13.27 25.24
CA GLU A 175 -3.38 -12.51 24.03
C GLU A 175 -2.54 -11.19 24.11
N PRO A 176 -2.15 -10.58 22.96
CA PRO A 176 -1.47 -9.29 22.97
C PRO A 176 -2.41 -8.21 23.54
N GLU A 177 -1.84 -7.24 24.22
CA GLU A 177 -2.61 -6.10 24.74
C GLU A 177 -3.20 -5.29 23.57
N GLU A 178 -4.49 -5.00 23.62
CA GLU A 178 -5.17 -4.19 22.61
C GLU A 178 -4.54 -2.80 22.52
N THR A 179 -4.19 -2.40 21.32
CA THR A 179 -3.73 -1.05 21.06
C THR A 179 -4.95 -0.14 20.98
N GLY A 180 -5.05 0.84 21.87
CA GLY A 180 -6.15 1.82 21.83
C GLY A 180 -6.21 2.55 20.49
N ASP A 181 -7.41 2.95 20.06
CA ASP A 181 -7.64 3.74 18.85
C ASP A 181 -6.94 5.12 18.96
N ILE A 182 -5.72 5.20 18.51
CA ILE A 182 -5.01 6.47 18.35
C ILE A 182 -5.41 7.02 16.99
N LEU A 183 -6.33 7.99 16.98
CA LEU A 183 -6.63 8.72 15.76
C LEU A 183 -5.39 9.52 15.34
N PRO A 184 -4.93 9.37 14.10
CA PRO A 184 -3.75 10.07 13.65
C PRO A 184 -4.02 11.58 13.54
N GLU A 185 -3.30 12.39 14.29
CA GLU A 185 -3.23 13.82 14.05
C GLU A 185 -2.32 14.09 12.84
N SER A 186 -2.77 14.94 11.91
CA SER A 186 -1.91 15.47 10.87
C SER A 186 -1.25 16.74 11.41
N PRO A 187 0.09 16.81 11.49
CA PRO A 187 0.77 18.00 11.98
C PRO A 187 0.66 19.18 10.98
N ASP A 188 0.27 18.90 9.74
CA ASP A 188 0.24 19.84 8.64
C ASP A 188 -1.19 20.28 8.33
N ASP A 189 -1.49 21.57 8.46
CA ASP A 189 -2.81 22.15 8.15
C ASP A 189 -2.84 22.81 6.77
N LEU A 190 -4.00 22.72 6.10
CA LEU A 190 -4.24 23.36 4.80
C LEU A 190 -4.20 24.90 4.92
N SER A 191 -4.56 25.43 6.08
CA SER A 191 -4.53 26.86 6.37
C SER A 191 -3.11 27.47 6.36
N ASP A 192 -2.07 26.64 6.45
CA ASP A 192 -0.67 27.08 6.34
C ASP A 192 -0.31 27.52 4.91
N ILE A 193 -1.09 27.10 3.92
CA ILE A 193 -0.88 27.46 2.52
C ILE A 193 -1.53 28.82 2.26
N ILE A 194 -0.69 29.83 2.03
CA ILE A 194 -1.14 31.17 1.72
C ILE A 194 -1.52 31.27 0.24
N GLY A 195 -2.75 31.72 -0.05
CA GLY A 195 -3.28 31.77 -1.41
C GLY A 195 -3.52 30.37 -2.00
N GLN A 196 -3.25 30.19 -3.30
CA GLN A 196 -3.39 28.94 -4.04
C GLN A 196 -4.81 28.32 -3.94
N GLU A 197 -5.86 29.16 -4.00
CA GLU A 197 -7.25 28.73 -3.81
C GLU A 197 -7.67 27.65 -4.81
N GLN A 198 -7.24 27.77 -6.08
CA GLN A 198 -7.49 26.73 -7.09
C GLN A 198 -6.77 25.41 -6.74
N GLY A 199 -5.56 25.49 -6.18
CA GLY A 199 -4.81 24.33 -5.71
C GLY A 199 -5.53 23.62 -4.57
N LYS A 200 -6.01 24.38 -3.58
CA LYS A 200 -6.80 23.85 -2.43
C LYS A 200 -8.11 23.21 -2.90
N ARG A 201 -8.82 23.87 -3.83
CA ARG A 201 -10.06 23.32 -4.42
C ARG A 201 -9.79 22.04 -5.21
N ALA A 202 -8.71 21.99 -5.99
CA ALA A 202 -8.29 20.78 -6.69
C ALA A 202 -7.96 19.63 -5.73
N LEU A 203 -7.32 19.91 -4.58
CA LEU A 203 -7.07 18.91 -3.53
C LEU A 203 -8.37 18.40 -2.92
N GLU A 204 -9.33 19.27 -2.62
CA GLU A 204 -10.65 18.88 -2.12
C GLU A 204 -11.36 17.92 -3.07
N ILE A 205 -11.43 18.26 -4.38
CA ILE A 205 -12.05 17.41 -5.40
C ILE A 205 -11.28 16.09 -5.55
N THR A 206 -9.94 16.16 -5.54
CA THR A 206 -9.06 14.99 -5.61
C THR A 206 -9.32 14.03 -4.44
N ALA A 207 -9.40 14.56 -3.22
CA ALA A 207 -9.70 13.79 -2.01
C ALA A 207 -11.13 13.21 -2.05
N ALA A 208 -12.11 14.03 -2.44
CA ALA A 208 -13.52 13.65 -2.46
C ALA A 208 -13.81 12.51 -3.44
N GLY A 209 -13.22 12.56 -4.65
CA GLY A 209 -13.51 11.59 -5.70
C GLY A 209 -12.52 10.44 -5.80
N GLY A 210 -11.40 10.49 -5.09
CA GLY A 210 -10.31 9.53 -5.24
C GLY A 210 -9.53 9.70 -6.55
N HIS A 211 -9.48 10.92 -7.10
CA HIS A 211 -8.89 11.23 -8.39
C HIS A 211 -7.37 11.30 -8.37
N ASN A 212 -6.74 11.07 -9.53
CA ASN A 212 -5.32 11.29 -9.74
C ASN A 212 -5.06 12.75 -10.16
N LEU A 213 -4.04 13.40 -9.58
CA LEU A 213 -3.76 14.82 -9.74
C LEU A 213 -2.35 15.08 -10.26
N LEU A 214 -2.24 15.93 -11.28
CA LEU A 214 -0.96 16.45 -11.79
C LEU A 214 -0.86 17.96 -11.53
N LEU A 215 0.14 18.38 -10.74
CA LEU A 215 0.46 19.76 -10.46
C LEU A 215 1.59 20.23 -11.40
N ILE A 216 1.34 21.29 -12.15
CA ILE A 216 2.29 21.85 -13.11
C ILE A 216 2.61 23.30 -12.69
N GLY A 217 3.87 23.68 -12.61
CA GLY A 217 4.21 25.06 -12.28
C GLY A 217 5.69 25.28 -12.11
N PRO A 218 6.14 26.54 -12.07
CA PRO A 218 7.52 26.88 -11.83
C PRO A 218 8.07 26.33 -10.51
N PRO A 219 9.39 26.21 -10.35
CA PRO A 219 9.98 25.84 -9.08
C PRO A 219 9.61 26.88 -8.00
N GLY A 220 9.44 26.43 -6.76
CA GLY A 220 9.11 27.30 -5.62
C GLY A 220 7.65 27.74 -5.51
N THR A 221 6.72 27.19 -6.31
CA THR A 221 5.27 27.51 -6.24
C THR A 221 4.50 26.74 -5.17
N GLY A 222 5.14 25.86 -4.40
CA GLY A 222 4.49 25.11 -3.32
C GLY A 222 3.78 23.83 -3.75
N LYS A 223 4.09 23.25 -4.93
CA LYS A 223 3.47 22.01 -5.44
C LYS A 223 3.60 20.84 -4.46
N THR A 224 4.80 20.61 -3.94
CA THR A 224 5.10 19.55 -2.98
C THR A 224 4.36 19.78 -1.65
N MET A 225 4.26 21.03 -1.21
CA MET A 225 3.51 21.42 -0.02
C MET A 225 2.01 21.14 -0.22
N LEU A 226 1.43 21.51 -1.35
CA LEU A 226 0.04 21.19 -1.70
C LEU A 226 -0.19 19.66 -1.68
N ALA A 227 0.67 18.91 -2.36
CA ALA A 227 0.54 17.45 -2.43
C ALA A 227 0.57 16.79 -1.04
N SER A 228 1.43 17.25 -0.12
CA SER A 228 1.52 16.69 1.24
C SER A 228 0.25 16.93 2.06
N ARG A 229 -0.48 18.04 1.84
CA ARG A 229 -1.73 18.36 2.56
C ARG A 229 -2.90 17.45 2.15
N LEU A 230 -2.84 16.81 0.97
CA LEU A 230 -3.90 15.91 0.53
C LEU A 230 -4.16 14.78 1.54
N ASN A 231 -3.10 14.25 2.16
CA ASN A 231 -3.25 13.16 3.14
C ASN A 231 -4.12 13.57 4.34
N GLY A 232 -4.05 14.83 4.76
CA GLY A 232 -4.86 15.39 5.83
C GLY A 232 -6.35 15.54 5.46
N LEU A 233 -6.70 15.63 4.19
CA LEU A 233 -8.07 15.76 3.69
C LEU A 233 -8.81 14.42 3.59
N LEU A 234 -8.06 13.32 3.52
CA LEU A 234 -8.65 11.98 3.40
C LEU A 234 -9.17 11.48 4.75
N PRO A 235 -10.28 10.73 4.79
CA PRO A 235 -10.72 10.05 5.99
C PRO A 235 -9.67 9.01 6.42
N PRO A 236 -9.54 8.73 7.74
CA PRO A 236 -8.68 7.64 8.22
C PRO A 236 -9.10 6.32 7.59
N LEU A 237 -8.17 5.37 7.52
CA LEU A 237 -8.46 4.02 7.05
C LEU A 237 -9.52 3.36 7.94
N ASN A 238 -10.46 2.63 7.34
CA ASN A 238 -11.29 1.70 8.09
C ASN A 238 -10.44 0.49 8.55
N ASN A 239 -10.99 -0.36 9.41
CA ASN A 239 -10.23 -1.48 9.99
C ASN A 239 -9.71 -2.47 8.92
N HIS A 240 -10.50 -2.75 7.89
CA HIS A 240 -10.10 -3.63 6.80
C HIS A 240 -8.95 -3.03 5.98
N GLU A 241 -9.09 -1.78 5.53
CA GLU A 241 -8.04 -1.05 4.81
C GLU A 241 -6.75 -0.92 5.65
N ALA A 242 -6.89 -0.69 6.96
CA ALA A 242 -5.77 -0.57 7.88
C ALA A 242 -5.01 -1.90 8.03
N LEU A 243 -5.73 -3.02 8.15
CA LEU A 243 -5.14 -4.35 8.21
C LEU A 243 -4.44 -4.74 6.90
N GLU A 244 -5.04 -4.47 5.74
CA GLU A 244 -4.39 -4.70 4.43
C GLU A 244 -3.07 -3.92 4.31
N SER A 245 -3.09 -2.64 4.67
CA SER A 245 -1.88 -1.80 4.64
C SER A 245 -0.84 -2.28 5.65
N ALA A 246 -1.24 -2.63 6.88
CA ALA A 246 -0.36 -3.16 7.91
C ALA A 246 0.27 -4.51 7.48
N ALA A 247 -0.49 -5.38 6.81
CA ALA A 247 0.01 -6.64 6.29
C ALA A 247 1.14 -6.46 5.26
N ILE A 248 1.05 -5.43 4.40
CA ILE A 248 2.11 -5.09 3.44
C ILE A 248 3.34 -4.52 4.18
N PHE A 249 3.12 -3.57 5.11
CA PHE A 249 4.20 -2.94 5.85
C PHE A 249 4.97 -3.93 6.73
N SER A 250 4.29 -4.90 7.33
CA SER A 250 4.89 -5.89 8.20
C SER A 250 5.94 -6.78 7.50
N LEU A 251 5.83 -6.94 6.18
CA LEU A 251 6.80 -7.65 5.36
C LEU A 251 8.14 -6.90 5.24
N VAL A 252 8.14 -5.58 5.45
CA VAL A 252 9.34 -4.72 5.33
C VAL A 252 9.86 -4.31 6.71
N SER A 253 9.00 -3.92 7.62
CA SER A 253 9.36 -3.46 8.97
C SER A 253 8.15 -3.48 9.89
N SER A 254 8.30 -4.09 11.07
CA SER A 254 7.27 -4.08 12.12
C SER A 254 7.38 -2.90 13.09
N ALA A 255 8.52 -2.20 13.11
CA ALA A 255 8.87 -1.25 14.18
C ALA A 255 7.98 0.01 14.30
N SER A 256 7.15 0.33 13.30
CA SER A 256 6.34 1.56 13.30
C SER A 256 4.85 1.35 13.02
N LEU A 257 4.38 0.10 12.98
CA LEU A 257 3.00 -0.23 12.57
C LEU A 257 1.95 0.42 13.46
N GLN A 258 2.12 0.41 14.79
CA GLN A 258 1.18 1.07 15.71
C GLN A 258 1.06 2.57 15.46
N LYS A 259 2.18 3.26 15.19
CA LYS A 259 2.18 4.70 14.89
C LYS A 259 1.52 5.04 13.56
N GLN A 260 1.47 4.08 12.64
CA GLN A 260 0.87 4.22 11.32
C GLN A 260 -0.54 3.64 11.25
N TRP A 261 -1.02 3.05 12.34
CA TRP A 261 -2.35 2.45 12.40
C TRP A 261 -3.44 3.44 11.98
N ARG A 262 -4.28 3.03 11.04
CA ARG A 262 -5.36 3.81 10.41
C ARG A 262 -4.92 5.09 9.68
N ARG A 263 -3.63 5.35 9.56
CA ARG A 263 -3.10 6.44 8.71
C ARG A 263 -3.00 5.98 7.27
N ARG A 264 -3.44 6.84 6.36
CA ARG A 264 -3.21 6.57 4.94
C ARG A 264 -1.74 6.73 4.62
N PRO A 265 -1.11 5.73 3.97
CA PRO A 265 0.28 5.85 3.54
C PRO A 265 0.48 7.04 2.60
N PHE A 266 1.55 7.80 2.80
CA PHE A 266 2.03 8.80 1.86
C PHE A 266 3.45 8.43 1.45
N ARG A 267 3.59 7.92 0.23
CA ARG A 267 4.89 7.49 -0.32
C ARG A 267 5.39 8.48 -1.34
N SER A 268 6.62 8.96 -1.14
CA SER A 268 7.27 9.94 -2.01
C SER A 268 8.66 9.44 -2.40
N PRO A 269 8.76 8.45 -3.30
CA PRO A 269 10.04 7.97 -3.77
C PRO A 269 10.78 9.05 -4.55
N HIS A 270 12.11 9.08 -4.40
CA HIS A 270 12.96 9.98 -5.19
C HIS A 270 12.93 9.57 -6.66
N HIS A 271 13.07 10.51 -7.59
CA HIS A 271 13.02 10.24 -9.03
C HIS A 271 14.11 9.26 -9.53
N SER A 272 15.21 9.09 -8.78
CA SER A 272 16.26 8.10 -9.05
C SER A 272 15.92 6.68 -8.56
N ALA A 273 14.72 6.46 -8.01
CA ALA A 273 14.32 5.13 -7.56
C ALA A 273 14.31 4.12 -8.71
N SER A 274 14.94 2.96 -8.49
CA SER A 274 15.01 1.90 -9.48
C SER A 274 13.63 1.25 -9.71
N LEU A 275 13.44 0.61 -10.87
CA LEU A 275 12.23 -0.16 -11.14
C LEU A 275 11.94 -1.19 -10.03
N THR A 276 12.97 -1.86 -9.52
CA THR A 276 12.82 -2.84 -8.42
C THR A 276 12.38 -2.18 -7.11
N ALA A 277 12.87 -0.99 -6.80
CA ALA A 277 12.42 -0.25 -5.62
C ALA A 277 10.94 0.15 -5.73
N MET A 278 10.49 0.51 -6.94
CA MET A 278 9.10 0.91 -7.19
C MET A 278 8.13 -0.28 -7.20
N VAL A 279 8.45 -1.30 -7.98
CA VAL A 279 7.58 -2.47 -8.22
C VAL A 279 7.70 -3.49 -7.11
N GLY A 280 8.89 -3.60 -6.54
CA GLY A 280 9.26 -4.68 -5.65
C GLY A 280 10.10 -5.74 -6.35
N GLY A 281 10.71 -6.62 -5.59
CA GLY A 281 11.61 -7.65 -6.12
C GLY A 281 12.46 -8.29 -5.04
N GLY A 282 13.47 -9.02 -5.48
CA GLY A 282 14.34 -9.84 -4.64
C GLY A 282 14.30 -11.30 -5.06
N SER A 283 14.99 -12.19 -4.35
CA SER A 283 14.95 -13.65 -4.54
C SER A 283 13.55 -14.20 -4.22
N ILE A 284 12.99 -13.77 -3.10
CA ILE A 284 11.54 -13.76 -2.85
C ILE A 284 11.07 -12.32 -3.04
N PRO A 285 10.10 -12.09 -3.95
CA PRO A 285 9.66 -10.74 -4.25
C PRO A 285 9.00 -10.06 -3.03
N GLY A 286 9.66 -9.05 -2.46
CA GLY A 286 9.07 -8.14 -1.47
C GLY A 286 8.29 -7.00 -2.13
N PRO A 287 7.42 -6.30 -1.37
CA PRO A 287 6.66 -5.15 -1.86
C PRO A 287 7.57 -3.96 -2.15
N GLY A 288 7.25 -3.22 -3.23
CA GLY A 288 7.89 -1.95 -3.56
C GLY A 288 7.07 -0.74 -3.12
N GLU A 289 7.52 0.48 -3.48
CA GLU A 289 6.85 1.74 -3.13
C GLU A 289 5.39 1.79 -3.60
N ILE A 290 5.09 1.17 -4.75
CA ILE A 290 3.72 1.08 -5.30
C ILE A 290 2.80 0.32 -4.36
N SER A 291 3.24 -0.84 -3.84
CA SER A 291 2.47 -1.64 -2.88
C SER A 291 2.42 -0.98 -1.50
N LEU A 292 3.51 -0.33 -1.08
CA LEU A 292 3.57 0.42 0.18
C LEU A 292 2.67 1.67 0.17
N ALA A 293 2.25 2.16 -1.00
CA ALA A 293 1.27 3.23 -1.13
C ALA A 293 -0.20 2.75 -1.09
N HIS A 294 -0.43 1.44 -0.95
CA HIS A 294 -1.78 0.86 -0.93
C HIS A 294 -2.70 1.55 0.09
N ASN A 295 -3.93 1.85 -0.31
CA ASN A 295 -4.94 2.61 0.42
C ASN A 295 -4.52 4.05 0.79
N GLY A 296 -3.48 4.58 0.14
CA GLY A 296 -2.93 5.90 0.38
C GLY A 296 -2.56 6.67 -0.88
N ILE A 297 -1.47 7.41 -0.82
CA ILE A 297 -1.01 8.32 -1.87
C ILE A 297 0.40 7.92 -2.31
N LEU A 298 0.59 7.80 -3.62
CA LEU A 298 1.90 7.76 -4.26
C LEU A 298 2.17 9.14 -4.88
N PHE A 299 3.13 9.87 -4.31
CA PHE A 299 3.52 11.18 -4.78
C PHE A 299 4.83 11.11 -5.57
N LEU A 300 4.80 11.59 -6.82
CA LEU A 300 5.96 11.65 -7.71
C LEU A 300 6.32 13.10 -7.98
N ASP A 301 7.36 13.60 -7.32
CA ASP A 301 7.90 14.93 -7.60
C ASP A 301 8.87 14.86 -8.78
N GLU A 302 9.01 15.98 -9.51
CA GLU A 302 9.86 16.07 -10.71
C GLU A 302 9.55 14.94 -11.73
N LEU A 303 8.28 14.73 -12.01
CA LEU A 303 7.77 13.61 -12.80
C LEU A 303 8.56 13.29 -14.10
N PRO A 304 9.00 14.25 -14.94
CA PRO A 304 9.76 13.96 -16.16
C PRO A 304 11.21 13.49 -15.92
N GLU A 305 11.68 13.50 -14.66
CA GLU A 305 13.02 13.03 -14.31
C GLU A 305 13.05 11.54 -13.93
N PHE A 306 11.89 10.92 -13.73
CA PHE A 306 11.80 9.48 -13.55
C PHE A 306 12.14 8.74 -14.84
N GLU A 307 12.77 7.58 -14.71
CA GLU A 307 12.98 6.68 -15.85
C GLU A 307 11.65 6.26 -16.48
N ARG A 308 11.57 6.29 -17.80
CA ARG A 308 10.36 5.92 -18.55
C ARG A 308 9.83 4.54 -18.18
N ARG A 309 10.72 3.57 -17.95
CA ARG A 309 10.35 2.19 -17.54
C ARG A 309 9.62 2.16 -16.20
N VAL A 310 10.00 3.04 -15.27
CA VAL A 310 9.35 3.19 -13.97
C VAL A 310 7.94 3.74 -14.14
N LEU A 311 7.76 4.78 -14.95
CA LEU A 311 6.44 5.37 -15.22
C LEU A 311 5.51 4.42 -15.99
N ASP A 312 6.05 3.66 -16.95
CA ASP A 312 5.26 2.66 -17.68
C ASP A 312 4.81 1.50 -16.77
N ALA A 313 5.60 1.14 -15.76
CA ALA A 313 5.23 0.09 -14.79
C ALA A 313 4.07 0.50 -13.86
N LEU A 314 3.82 1.80 -13.68
CA LEU A 314 2.68 2.32 -12.90
C LEU A 314 1.33 2.15 -13.60
N ARG A 315 1.32 1.95 -14.93
CA ARG A 315 0.08 1.95 -15.72
C ARG A 315 -0.85 0.81 -15.35
N GLU A 316 -0.31 -0.39 -15.14
CA GLU A 316 -1.09 -1.56 -14.74
C GLU A 316 -1.69 -1.41 -13.34
N PRO A 317 -0.92 -1.12 -12.26
CA PRO A 317 -1.47 -1.00 -10.92
C PRO A 317 -2.48 0.17 -10.75
N ILE A 318 -2.34 1.26 -11.50
CA ILE A 318 -3.33 2.35 -11.48
C ILE A 318 -4.70 1.86 -12.00
N GLU A 319 -4.73 0.95 -12.97
CA GLU A 319 -5.98 0.41 -13.53
C GLU A 319 -6.52 -0.79 -12.75
N SER A 320 -5.65 -1.77 -12.46
CA SER A 320 -6.05 -3.04 -11.83
C SER A 320 -6.18 -2.93 -10.31
N GLY A 321 -5.46 -1.98 -9.67
CA GLY A 321 -5.33 -1.91 -8.22
C GLY A 321 -4.43 -3.01 -7.63
N GLU A 322 -3.68 -3.72 -8.47
CA GLU A 322 -2.76 -4.79 -8.08
C GLU A 322 -1.45 -4.69 -8.86
N ILE A 323 -0.38 -5.20 -8.29
CA ILE A 323 0.89 -5.36 -8.96
C ILE A 323 1.32 -6.83 -8.94
N HIS A 324 1.67 -7.36 -10.12
CA HIS A 324 2.09 -8.74 -10.28
C HIS A 324 3.60 -8.82 -10.46
N ILE A 325 4.28 -9.49 -9.53
CA ILE A 325 5.72 -9.70 -9.58
C ILE A 325 5.98 -11.16 -9.94
N SER A 326 6.48 -11.41 -11.13
CA SER A 326 6.87 -12.74 -11.59
C SER A 326 8.38 -12.89 -11.54
N ARG A 327 8.86 -13.88 -10.79
CA ARG A 327 10.27 -14.28 -10.71
C ARG A 327 10.35 -15.79 -10.89
N THR A 328 11.57 -16.29 -11.14
CA THR A 328 11.81 -17.71 -11.40
C THR A 328 11.28 -18.64 -10.31
N ARG A 329 11.27 -18.16 -9.05
CA ARG A 329 10.90 -18.95 -7.86
C ARG A 329 9.49 -18.67 -7.32
N ALA A 330 8.87 -17.53 -7.68
CA ALA A 330 7.55 -17.17 -7.16
C ALA A 330 6.82 -16.18 -8.07
N LYS A 331 5.51 -16.31 -8.13
CA LYS A 331 4.58 -15.32 -8.67
C LYS A 331 3.77 -14.77 -7.51
N ILE A 332 3.89 -13.48 -7.26
CA ILE A 332 3.23 -12.82 -6.12
C ILE A 332 2.44 -11.64 -6.65
N SER A 333 1.23 -11.46 -6.14
CA SER A 333 0.42 -10.27 -6.33
C SER A 333 0.38 -9.49 -5.02
N TYR A 334 0.56 -8.18 -5.10
CA TYR A 334 0.34 -7.25 -3.99
C TYR A 334 -0.78 -6.29 -4.35
N PRO A 335 -1.65 -5.96 -3.42
CA PRO A 335 -2.60 -4.89 -3.61
C PRO A 335 -1.86 -3.55 -3.78
N ALA A 336 -2.37 -2.71 -4.68
CA ALA A 336 -1.75 -1.46 -5.07
C ALA A 336 -2.82 -0.40 -5.42
N GLN A 337 -3.83 -0.28 -4.58
CA GLN A 337 -4.88 0.74 -4.73
C GLN A 337 -4.41 2.04 -4.09
N PHE A 338 -3.92 2.97 -4.87
CA PHE A 338 -3.41 4.26 -4.40
C PHE A 338 -3.97 5.40 -5.26
N GLN A 339 -3.94 6.62 -4.72
CA GLN A 339 -4.08 7.84 -5.51
C GLN A 339 -2.71 8.26 -6.02
N LEU A 340 -2.61 8.50 -7.33
CA LEU A 340 -1.41 9.05 -7.94
C LEU A 340 -1.47 10.58 -7.90
N VAL A 341 -0.53 11.19 -7.21
CA VAL A 341 -0.31 12.63 -7.25
C VAL A 341 1.09 12.87 -7.82
N ALA A 342 1.21 13.79 -8.76
CA ALA A 342 2.50 14.11 -9.33
C ALA A 342 2.69 15.62 -9.44
N ALA A 343 3.95 16.05 -9.38
CA ALA A 343 4.33 17.42 -9.61
C ALA A 343 5.42 17.50 -10.67
N MET A 344 5.35 18.53 -11.51
CA MET A 344 6.39 18.79 -12.51
C MET A 344 6.54 20.27 -12.83
N ASN A 345 7.67 20.62 -13.39
CA ASN A 345 7.85 21.91 -14.03
C ASN A 345 7.31 21.84 -15.47
N PRO A 346 6.80 22.96 -16.03
CA PRO A 346 6.26 22.97 -17.39
C PRO A 346 7.33 22.83 -18.49
N SER A 347 8.59 23.10 -18.17
CA SER A 347 9.75 23.03 -19.07
C SER A 347 11.04 22.74 -18.30
N PRO A 348 12.16 22.39 -18.96
CA PRO A 348 13.46 22.21 -18.30
C PRO A 348 13.95 23.47 -17.57
N SER A 349 13.62 24.67 -18.05
CA SER A 349 13.94 25.92 -17.38
C SER A 349 12.99 26.35 -16.27
N GLY A 350 11.93 25.56 -16.06
CA GLY A 350 10.88 25.83 -15.08
C GLY A 350 9.78 26.78 -15.57
N HIS A 351 9.95 27.43 -16.71
CA HIS A 351 8.98 28.36 -17.27
C HIS A 351 8.79 28.10 -18.77
N TYR A 352 7.59 28.24 -19.28
CA TYR A 352 7.29 28.08 -20.71
C TYR A 352 6.79 29.39 -21.37
N GLN A 353 6.57 30.44 -20.59
CA GLN A 353 6.14 31.77 -21.02
C GLN A 353 6.89 32.88 -20.25
N GLY A 354 6.89 34.09 -20.79
CA GLY A 354 7.47 35.27 -20.17
C GLY A 354 8.99 35.33 -20.22
N ASN A 355 9.56 36.32 -19.54
CA ASN A 355 11.00 36.65 -19.59
C ASN A 355 11.92 35.59 -18.96
N HIS A 356 11.36 34.67 -18.17
CA HIS A 356 12.10 33.58 -17.53
C HIS A 356 12.13 32.29 -18.40
N ASN A 357 11.39 32.27 -19.51
CA ASN A 357 11.45 31.16 -20.44
C ASN A 357 12.78 31.17 -21.21
N ARG A 358 13.56 30.10 -21.03
CA ARG A 358 14.84 29.89 -21.73
C ARG A 358 14.81 28.71 -22.71
N CYS A 359 13.66 28.10 -22.90
CA CYS A 359 13.48 26.92 -23.73
C CYS A 359 12.69 27.28 -24.99
N THR A 360 13.05 26.66 -26.11
CA THR A 360 12.21 26.69 -27.31
C THR A 360 10.98 25.76 -27.13
N PRO A 361 9.91 25.99 -27.93
CA PRO A 361 8.75 25.08 -27.92
C PRO A 361 9.15 23.64 -28.19
N GLU A 362 10.09 23.35 -29.09
CA GLU A 362 10.58 22.00 -29.38
C GLU A 362 11.30 21.37 -28.17
N GLN A 363 12.11 22.12 -27.45
CA GLN A 363 12.80 21.67 -26.26
C GLN A 363 11.79 21.32 -25.16
N THR A 364 10.77 22.15 -25.00
CA THR A 364 9.68 21.92 -24.04
C THR A 364 8.86 20.67 -24.41
N LEU A 365 8.50 20.50 -25.70
CA LEU A 365 7.81 19.30 -26.18
C LEU A 365 8.66 18.04 -26.01
N ARG A 366 9.97 18.11 -26.25
CA ARG A 366 10.89 16.97 -26.03
C ARG A 366 10.95 16.60 -24.55
N TYR A 367 10.93 17.58 -23.65
CA TYR A 367 10.90 17.36 -22.21
C TYR A 367 9.60 16.69 -21.78
N LEU A 368 8.45 17.21 -22.22
CA LEU A 368 7.14 16.63 -21.93
C LEU A 368 6.96 15.25 -22.61
N GLY A 369 7.60 15.02 -23.75
CA GLY A 369 7.60 13.74 -24.49
C GLY A 369 8.29 12.59 -23.75
N LYS A 370 9.02 12.84 -22.67
CA LYS A 370 9.47 11.80 -21.74
C LYS A 370 8.26 11.06 -21.11
N LEU A 371 7.14 11.78 -20.95
CA LEU A 371 5.88 11.26 -20.43
C LEU A 371 5.04 10.71 -21.59
N SER A 372 4.70 9.42 -21.53
CA SER A 372 3.86 8.84 -22.59
C SER A 372 2.41 9.36 -22.50
N GLY A 373 1.77 9.58 -23.65
CA GLY A 373 0.36 9.99 -23.68
C GLY A 373 -0.54 9.07 -22.84
N PRO A 374 -0.43 7.73 -22.99
CA PRO A 374 -1.18 6.79 -22.16
C PRO A 374 -0.93 6.92 -20.64
N PHE A 375 0.25 7.37 -20.21
CA PHE A 375 0.52 7.64 -18.78
C PHE A 375 -0.14 8.94 -18.33
N LEU A 376 -0.03 10.02 -19.12
CA LEU A 376 -0.72 11.29 -18.84
C LEU A 376 -2.24 11.11 -18.79
N ASP A 377 -2.76 10.17 -19.56
CA ASP A 377 -4.15 9.77 -19.52
C ASP A 377 -4.60 9.11 -18.21
N ARG A 378 -3.73 8.89 -17.23
CA ARG A 378 -4.10 8.39 -15.90
C ARG A 378 -4.40 9.50 -14.90
N PHE A 379 -4.10 10.75 -15.25
CA PHE A 379 -4.46 11.90 -14.42
C PHE A 379 -5.86 12.41 -14.76
N ASP A 380 -6.73 12.44 -13.77
CA ASP A 380 -8.09 12.96 -13.91
C ASP A 380 -8.10 14.49 -13.90
N LEU A 381 -7.28 15.08 -13.01
CA LEU A 381 -7.07 16.52 -12.91
C LEU A 381 -5.63 16.88 -13.23
N SER A 382 -5.43 17.95 -13.98
CA SER A 382 -4.16 18.63 -14.10
C SER A 382 -4.34 20.13 -13.89
N LEU A 383 -3.53 20.72 -13.02
CA LEU A 383 -3.64 22.12 -12.60
C LEU A 383 -2.32 22.86 -12.75
N GLU A 384 -2.38 24.06 -13.27
CA GLU A 384 -1.24 25.00 -13.26
C GLU A 384 -1.21 25.75 -11.92
N ILE A 385 -0.07 25.67 -11.23
CA ILE A 385 0.18 26.37 -9.97
C ILE A 385 1.06 27.58 -10.27
N PRO A 386 0.47 28.79 -10.28
CA PRO A 386 1.22 30.01 -10.56
C PRO A 386 2.10 30.41 -9.38
N LEU A 387 3.07 31.27 -9.65
CA LEU A 387 3.80 31.97 -8.59
C LEU A 387 2.82 32.85 -7.80
N PRO A 388 2.93 32.90 -6.46
CA PRO A 388 2.11 33.80 -5.66
C PRO A 388 2.37 35.26 -6.09
N PRO A 389 1.31 36.08 -6.17
CA PRO A 389 1.48 37.48 -6.53
C PRO A 389 2.35 38.21 -5.49
N PRO A 390 3.12 39.22 -5.94
CA PRO A 390 3.94 40.03 -5.04
C PRO A 390 3.12 40.62 -3.89
N GLY A 391 3.65 40.55 -2.67
CA GLY A 391 2.99 41.10 -1.47
C GLY A 391 2.04 40.16 -0.76
N LEU A 392 1.64 39.03 -1.36
CA LEU A 392 0.75 38.07 -0.72
C LEU A 392 1.43 37.40 0.51
N LEU A 393 2.71 37.06 0.38
CA LEU A 393 3.48 36.41 1.45
C LEU A 393 3.77 37.30 2.65
N SER A 394 3.70 38.63 2.47
CA SER A 394 3.88 39.60 3.56
C SER A 394 2.59 39.90 4.35
N GLN A 395 1.44 39.38 3.90
CA GLN A 395 0.15 39.53 4.57
C GLN A 395 -0.05 38.40 5.60
N THR A 396 0.41 38.64 6.82
CA THR A 396 0.35 37.65 7.92
C THR A 396 -1.05 37.32 8.45
N THR A 397 -2.09 37.98 7.96
CA THR A 397 -3.47 37.89 8.48
C THR A 397 -4.41 36.96 7.70
N ILE A 398 -4.03 36.50 6.52
CA ILE A 398 -4.91 35.64 5.71
C ILE A 398 -4.61 34.18 6.04
N ARG A 399 -5.30 33.63 7.04
CA ARG A 399 -5.34 32.18 7.21
C ARG A 399 -6.37 31.59 6.25
N GLY A 400 -5.98 30.57 5.50
CA GLY A 400 -6.88 29.77 4.67
C GLY A 400 -7.86 28.95 5.51
N GLU A 401 -8.73 28.22 4.83
CA GLU A 401 -9.63 27.26 5.46
C GLU A 401 -8.82 26.10 6.09
N SER A 402 -9.28 25.61 7.24
CA SER A 402 -8.60 24.52 7.97
C SER A 402 -8.78 23.17 7.27
N THR A 403 -7.82 22.28 7.43
CA THR A 403 -7.92 20.88 7.00
C THR A 403 -9.17 20.20 7.51
N ALA A 404 -9.58 20.47 8.75
CA ALA A 404 -10.76 19.86 9.38
C ALA A 404 -12.06 20.17 8.61
N ASN A 405 -12.29 21.44 8.28
CA ASN A 405 -13.50 21.88 7.57
C ASN A 405 -13.58 21.26 6.17
N VAL A 406 -12.46 21.25 5.44
CA VAL A 406 -12.42 20.64 4.09
C VAL A 406 -12.62 19.13 4.18
N ARG A 407 -12.02 18.47 5.17
CA ARG A 407 -12.19 17.03 5.40
C ARG A 407 -13.67 16.66 5.67
N GLU A 408 -14.41 17.46 6.41
CA GLU A 408 -15.84 17.21 6.64
C GLU A 408 -16.62 17.19 5.33
N ARG A 409 -16.36 18.12 4.41
CA ARG A 409 -16.99 18.12 3.08
C ARG A 409 -16.57 16.94 2.23
N VAL A 410 -15.30 16.55 2.30
CA VAL A 410 -14.76 15.35 1.63
C VAL A 410 -15.48 14.11 2.14
N ILE A 411 -15.60 13.92 3.45
CA ILE A 411 -16.28 12.76 4.05
C ILE A 411 -17.75 12.74 3.64
N ALA A 412 -18.45 13.88 3.67
CA ALA A 412 -19.84 13.98 3.25
C ALA A 412 -20.02 13.64 1.77
N SER A 413 -19.12 14.10 0.90
CA SER A 413 -19.11 13.77 -0.54
C SER A 413 -18.86 12.28 -0.77
N GLN A 414 -17.87 11.69 -0.09
CA GLN A 414 -17.59 10.25 -0.19
C GLN A 414 -18.76 9.40 0.30
N ALA A 415 -19.44 9.81 1.38
CA ALA A 415 -20.62 9.12 1.89
C ALA A 415 -21.75 9.08 0.84
N ARG A 416 -21.98 10.18 0.09
CA ARG A 416 -22.95 10.21 -1.02
C ARG A 416 -22.57 9.22 -2.13
N GLN A 417 -21.30 9.14 -2.49
CA GLN A 417 -20.79 8.23 -3.51
C GLN A 417 -20.95 6.78 -3.10
N TYR A 418 -20.56 6.43 -1.87
CA TYR A 418 -20.71 5.06 -1.36
C TYR A 418 -22.18 4.65 -1.22
N ALA A 419 -23.07 5.56 -0.80
CA ALA A 419 -24.50 5.30 -0.73
C ALA A 419 -25.12 5.06 -2.12
N ARG A 420 -24.63 5.75 -3.17
CA ARG A 420 -25.15 5.64 -4.54
C ARG A 420 -24.58 4.43 -5.28
N GLN A 421 -23.29 4.14 -5.16
CA GLN A 421 -22.56 3.25 -6.07
C GLN A 421 -21.48 2.37 -5.40
N HIS A 422 -21.37 2.40 -4.06
CA HIS A 422 -20.46 1.59 -3.25
C HIS A 422 -18.95 1.78 -3.57
N LYS A 423 -18.59 2.83 -4.28
CA LYS A 423 -17.21 3.19 -4.64
C LYS A 423 -17.07 4.68 -4.94
N LEU A 424 -15.84 5.17 -4.97
CA LEU A 424 -15.54 6.56 -5.34
C LEU A 424 -15.70 6.80 -6.85
N ASN A 425 -16.01 8.03 -7.22
CA ASN A 425 -16.30 8.42 -8.61
C ASN A 425 -15.12 8.14 -9.57
N ALA A 426 -13.87 8.27 -9.14
CA ALA A 426 -12.70 7.94 -9.97
C ALA A 426 -12.70 6.48 -10.45
N ARG A 427 -13.35 5.57 -9.72
CA ARG A 427 -13.40 4.13 -10.01
C ARG A 427 -14.63 3.68 -10.82
N LEU A 428 -15.46 4.60 -11.26
CA LEU A 428 -16.61 4.27 -12.11
C LEU A 428 -16.14 3.69 -13.45
N ASP A 429 -16.75 2.61 -13.85
CA ASP A 429 -16.59 2.04 -15.19
C ASP A 429 -17.48 2.75 -16.23
N ASN A 430 -17.39 2.35 -17.49
CA ASN A 430 -18.12 2.99 -18.60
C ASN A 430 -19.65 2.84 -18.49
N ALA A 431 -20.14 1.75 -17.91
CA ALA A 431 -21.57 1.54 -17.70
C ALA A 431 -22.09 2.43 -16.56
N GLU A 432 -21.34 2.49 -15.49
CA GLU A 432 -21.63 3.29 -14.30
C GLU A 432 -21.54 4.81 -14.59
N ILE A 433 -20.59 5.25 -15.44
CA ILE A 433 -20.54 6.65 -15.89
C ILE A 433 -21.84 7.03 -16.60
N ARG A 434 -22.35 6.17 -17.49
CA ARG A 434 -23.65 6.42 -18.15
C ARG A 434 -24.81 6.46 -17.18
N GLN A 435 -24.76 5.69 -16.12
CA GLN A 435 -25.81 5.61 -15.11
C GLN A 435 -25.77 6.76 -14.11
N PHE A 436 -24.58 7.12 -13.59
CA PHE A 436 -24.43 8.05 -12.47
C PHE A 436 -23.94 9.45 -12.86
N CYS A 437 -23.41 9.62 -14.07
CA CYS A 437 -22.93 10.89 -14.59
C CYS A 437 -23.86 11.39 -15.74
N HIS A 438 -25.15 11.28 -15.58
CA HIS A 438 -26.12 11.70 -16.57
C HIS A 438 -26.07 13.22 -16.79
N LEU A 439 -26.14 13.66 -18.04
CA LEU A 439 -26.19 15.07 -18.43
C LEU A 439 -27.52 15.38 -19.10
N LYS A 440 -27.99 16.63 -18.96
CA LYS A 440 -29.04 17.18 -19.81
C LYS A 440 -28.55 17.23 -21.25
N ALA A 441 -29.45 17.01 -22.23
CA ALA A 441 -29.09 16.95 -23.65
C ALA A 441 -28.31 18.18 -24.14
N GLU A 442 -28.68 19.37 -23.66
CA GLU A 442 -28.03 20.65 -24.01
C GLU A 442 -26.57 20.69 -23.47
N ASP A 443 -26.34 20.18 -22.26
CA ASP A 443 -25.02 20.17 -21.62
C ASP A 443 -24.12 19.10 -22.25
N ALA A 444 -24.69 17.96 -22.64
CA ALA A 444 -23.98 16.93 -23.39
C ALA A 444 -23.49 17.45 -24.76
N CYS A 445 -24.37 18.10 -25.52
CA CYS A 445 -24.03 18.70 -26.82
C CYS A 445 -22.94 19.79 -26.66
N TRP A 446 -23.12 20.71 -25.71
CA TRP A 446 -22.15 21.74 -25.43
C TRP A 446 -20.77 21.18 -25.04
N LEU A 447 -20.74 20.12 -24.22
CA LEU A 447 -19.50 19.50 -23.80
C LEU A 447 -18.80 18.81 -24.98
N GLU A 448 -19.56 18.11 -25.85
CA GLU A 448 -19.03 17.45 -27.04
C GLU A 448 -18.40 18.45 -28.03
N GLU A 449 -19.09 19.57 -28.30
CA GLU A 449 -18.55 20.67 -29.12
C GLU A 449 -17.27 21.26 -28.50
N THR A 450 -17.27 21.46 -27.19
CA THR A 450 -16.12 22.00 -26.47
C THR A 450 -14.92 21.08 -26.54
N LEU A 451 -15.10 19.77 -26.30
CA LEU A 451 -14.03 18.78 -26.39
C LEU A 451 -13.49 18.63 -27.82
N THR A 452 -14.37 18.67 -28.81
CA THR A 452 -13.97 18.64 -30.22
C THR A 452 -13.13 19.84 -30.59
N ARG A 453 -13.50 21.06 -30.13
CA ARG A 453 -12.72 22.29 -30.32
C ARG A 453 -11.33 22.21 -29.68
N PHE A 454 -11.21 21.54 -28.53
CA PHE A 454 -9.94 21.31 -27.85
C PHE A 454 -9.19 20.05 -28.33
N GLY A 455 -9.72 19.29 -29.30
CA GLY A 455 -9.09 18.07 -29.81
C GLY A 455 -8.94 16.97 -28.75
N LEU A 456 -9.82 16.94 -27.77
CA LEU A 456 -9.75 15.99 -26.64
C LEU A 456 -10.42 14.64 -27.00
N SER A 457 -9.88 13.55 -26.44
CA SER A 457 -10.32 12.19 -26.71
C SER A 457 -11.60 11.81 -25.94
N ILE A 458 -12.26 10.71 -26.37
CA ILE A 458 -13.38 10.08 -25.63
C ILE A 458 -12.99 9.73 -24.18
N ARG A 459 -11.73 9.36 -23.94
CA ARG A 459 -11.22 9.10 -22.58
C ARG A 459 -11.22 10.37 -21.73
N ALA A 460 -10.91 11.53 -22.33
CA ALA A 460 -11.00 12.81 -21.65
C ALA A 460 -12.45 13.15 -21.27
N TRP A 461 -13.43 12.82 -22.12
CA TRP A 461 -14.86 12.94 -21.83
C TRP A 461 -15.23 12.17 -20.54
N GLN A 462 -14.88 10.90 -20.47
CA GLN A 462 -15.22 10.05 -19.32
C GLN A 462 -14.61 10.56 -18.01
N ARG A 463 -13.33 10.97 -18.04
CA ARG A 463 -12.66 11.54 -16.87
C ARG A 463 -13.29 12.84 -16.41
N LEU A 464 -13.61 13.72 -17.37
CA LEU A 464 -14.26 14.99 -17.07
C LEU A 464 -15.62 14.76 -16.41
N LEU A 465 -16.40 13.79 -16.86
CA LEU A 465 -17.68 13.45 -16.24
C LEU A 465 -17.50 12.95 -14.79
N LYS A 466 -16.50 12.11 -14.52
CA LYS A 466 -16.20 11.66 -13.15
C LYS A 466 -15.83 12.82 -12.23
N VAL A 467 -15.02 13.76 -12.73
CA VAL A 467 -14.63 14.96 -11.99
C VAL A 467 -15.83 15.87 -11.75
N ALA A 468 -16.65 16.14 -12.78
CA ALA A 468 -17.88 16.95 -12.66
C ALA A 468 -18.88 16.32 -11.68
N ARG A 469 -19.03 14.97 -11.69
CA ARG A 469 -19.85 14.26 -10.69
C ARG A 469 -19.32 14.48 -9.27
N THR A 470 -17.99 14.47 -9.09
CA THR A 470 -17.39 14.72 -7.79
C THR A 470 -17.61 16.15 -7.32
N ILE A 471 -17.50 17.14 -8.21
CA ILE A 471 -17.78 18.54 -7.88
C ILE A 471 -19.25 18.69 -7.41
N ALA A 472 -20.20 18.11 -8.14
CA ALA A 472 -21.59 18.11 -7.74
C ALA A 472 -21.83 17.38 -6.40
N ASP A 473 -21.13 16.27 -6.14
CA ASP A 473 -21.20 15.57 -4.85
C ASP A 473 -20.63 16.41 -3.70
N VAL A 474 -19.56 17.19 -3.92
CA VAL A 474 -19.00 18.13 -2.93
C VAL A 474 -19.99 19.25 -2.61
N GLU A 475 -20.67 19.78 -3.62
CA GLU A 475 -21.69 20.83 -3.47
C GLU A 475 -23.04 20.31 -2.96
N GLY A 476 -23.22 18.98 -2.94
CA GLY A 476 -24.45 18.34 -2.46
C GLY A 476 -25.55 18.29 -3.50
N GLU A 477 -25.21 18.55 -4.77
CA GLU A 477 -26.19 18.57 -5.86
C GLU A 477 -26.46 17.16 -6.41
N PRO A 478 -27.73 16.80 -6.65
CA PRO A 478 -28.09 15.47 -7.14
C PRO A 478 -27.70 15.23 -8.60
N GLU A 479 -27.68 16.29 -9.41
CA GLU A 479 -27.38 16.23 -10.85
C GLU A 479 -26.11 17.01 -11.20
N ILE A 480 -25.49 16.65 -12.31
CA ILE A 480 -24.39 17.43 -12.89
C ILE A 480 -24.97 18.58 -13.69
N GLU A 481 -24.62 19.80 -13.32
CA GLU A 481 -25.00 21.02 -14.03
C GLU A 481 -23.82 21.59 -14.83
N ARG A 482 -24.12 22.57 -15.70
CA ARG A 482 -23.11 23.18 -16.59
C ARG A 482 -21.92 23.78 -15.87
N HIS A 483 -22.12 24.41 -14.72
CA HIS A 483 -21.01 24.99 -13.95
C HIS A 483 -20.05 23.93 -13.41
N HIS A 484 -20.53 22.74 -13.04
CA HIS A 484 -19.67 21.61 -12.66
C HIS A 484 -18.78 21.15 -13.82
N LEU A 485 -19.34 21.11 -15.04
CA LEU A 485 -18.59 20.77 -16.26
C LEU A 485 -17.54 21.84 -16.59
N GLN A 486 -17.88 23.12 -16.42
CA GLN A 486 -16.97 24.24 -16.62
C GLN A 486 -15.80 24.21 -15.62
N GLU A 487 -16.08 23.94 -14.35
CA GLU A 487 -15.04 23.77 -13.33
C GLU A 487 -14.15 22.55 -13.67
N ALA A 488 -14.73 21.40 -14.00
CA ALA A 488 -13.98 20.20 -14.39
C ALA A 488 -13.06 20.42 -15.61
N LEU A 489 -13.52 21.22 -16.60
CA LEU A 489 -12.70 21.64 -17.75
C LEU A 489 -11.51 22.51 -17.36
N SER A 490 -11.62 23.28 -16.28
CA SER A 490 -10.52 24.10 -15.79
C SER A 490 -9.32 23.27 -15.34
N TYR A 491 -9.54 22.03 -14.92
CA TYR A 491 -8.52 21.07 -14.47
C TYR A 491 -7.89 20.25 -15.62
N ARG A 492 -7.74 20.85 -16.79
CA ARG A 492 -7.11 20.23 -17.97
C ARG A 492 -5.86 21.00 -18.43
N ALA A 493 -5.01 21.39 -17.46
CA ALA A 493 -3.83 22.24 -17.71
C ALA A 493 -2.83 21.58 -18.66
N ILE A 494 -2.56 20.27 -18.52
CA ILE A 494 -1.60 19.57 -19.39
C ILE A 494 -2.04 19.55 -20.85
N ASP A 495 -3.34 19.35 -21.11
CA ASP A 495 -3.87 19.35 -22.47
C ASP A 495 -3.76 20.73 -23.11
N ARG A 496 -4.08 21.78 -22.35
CA ARG A 496 -3.90 23.18 -22.81
C ARG A 496 -2.45 23.50 -23.11
N LEU A 497 -1.51 23.08 -22.26
CA LEU A 497 -0.08 23.29 -22.47
C LEU A 497 0.41 22.61 -23.76
N LEU A 498 0.05 21.33 -23.97
CA LEU A 498 0.44 20.59 -25.17
C LEU A 498 -0.14 21.22 -26.45
N LEU A 499 -1.41 21.61 -26.43
CA LEU A 499 -2.05 22.30 -27.56
C LEU A 499 -1.40 23.65 -27.87
N HIS A 500 -1.07 24.41 -26.83
CA HIS A 500 -0.38 25.70 -26.99
C HIS A 500 0.97 25.53 -27.66
N LEU A 501 1.77 24.58 -27.19
CA LEU A 501 3.10 24.31 -27.76
C LEU A 501 3.03 23.81 -29.21
N GLN A 502 2.04 22.96 -29.54
CA GLN A 502 1.81 22.48 -30.91
C GLN A 502 1.46 23.63 -31.87
N LYS A 503 0.60 24.58 -31.40
CA LYS A 503 0.23 25.76 -32.20
C LYS A 503 1.39 26.71 -32.46
N LEU A 504 2.39 26.75 -31.56
CA LEU A 504 3.59 27.57 -31.75
C LEU A 504 4.55 26.97 -32.79
N LEU A 505 4.41 25.70 -33.13
CA LEU A 505 5.25 25.01 -34.10
C LEU A 505 4.57 24.82 -35.47
N ALA A 506 3.24 24.99 -35.53
CA ALA A 506 2.46 24.98 -36.78
C ALA A 506 2.49 26.35 -37.46
#